data_d79250df4dd02d63eed44fc75dfe6118
#
_entry.id   d79250df4dd02d63eed44fc75dfe6118
#
_cell.length_a   1.000
_cell.length_b   1.000
_cell.length_c   1.000
_cell.angle_alpha   90.00
_cell.angle_beta   90.00
_cell.angle_gamma   90.00
#
_symmetry.space_group_name_H-M   'P 1'
#
loop_
_entity.id
_entity.type
_entity.pdbx_description
1 polymer ?
#
loop_
_entity_poly.entity_id
_entity_poly.type
_entity_poly.pdbx_seq_one_letter_code
_entity_poly.pdbx_strand_id
1 'polypeptide(L)'
;MKNRLFFILWITIMAILWLAGNLRSAGIILADSLLAAVILSVQAAVSAKGLRVDYRLKGSYNGENQASLQINTNYNGLLPVKLYLRMQTENQLTGEKQTMQTDGILPGRGVGNKSLTVELEDTHAGKLQVQIEQIAVTDLFGLLRFRLGGRRKQNKAVQRLSCLMLPQAAIPPQLPDIVWKYDQNSDIYAEDRSGPDQSQTYELRDYRSGDSLRSIHWKRSSRSNSWIVREGSWPVGQSLLLLLENSYPSVPSGAGASGCGRVPTQSGSPQDYDPQDAIERACAGLIALSEELTDRGILHDVGWWAKETQKIQTAEIRSAEDLIQALGALLGATLEERKKTIWERFSQEYGENSFSQVIIIDDETAKTYNL
;
A
#
# COMPACT_ATOMS: atom_id res chain seq x y z
N MET A 1 -3.17 31.63 -11.84
CA MET A 1 -3.32 32.62 -12.96
C MET A 1 -4.31 33.73 -12.61
N LYS A 2 -5.46 33.42 -11.99
CA LYS A 2 -6.51 34.40 -11.65
C LYS A 2 -5.98 35.62 -10.85
N ASN A 3 -5.15 35.42 -9.83
CA ASN A 3 -4.65 36.51 -8.97
C ASN A 3 -3.71 37.48 -9.72
N ARG A 4 -2.91 36.98 -10.67
CA ARG A 4 -2.04 37.85 -11.50
C ARG A 4 -2.86 38.78 -12.40
N LEU A 5 -3.89 38.20 -13.04
CA LEU A 5 -4.78 38.98 -13.90
C LEU A 5 -5.55 40.04 -13.12
N PHE A 6 -6.01 39.67 -11.90
CA PHE A 6 -6.67 40.62 -11.00
C PHE A 6 -5.74 41.74 -10.57
N PHE A 7 -4.49 41.45 -10.24
CA PHE A 7 -3.51 42.46 -9.84
C PHE A 7 -3.14 43.39 -11.01
N ILE A 8 -2.95 42.84 -12.21
CA ILE A 8 -2.69 43.62 -13.42
C ILE A 8 -3.88 44.52 -13.72
N LEU A 9 -5.12 43.99 -13.64
CA LEU A 9 -6.33 44.76 -13.84
C LEU A 9 -6.46 45.90 -12.83
N TRP A 10 -6.16 45.62 -11.54
CA TRP A 10 -6.15 46.65 -10.48
C TRP A 10 -5.18 47.77 -10.80
N ILE A 11 -3.94 47.43 -11.15
CA ILE A 11 -2.91 48.43 -11.50
C ILE A 11 -3.34 49.26 -12.72
N THR A 12 -3.88 48.61 -13.74
CA THR A 12 -4.37 49.33 -14.96
C THR A 12 -5.51 50.27 -14.62
N ILE A 13 -6.47 49.86 -13.82
CA ILE A 13 -7.58 50.76 -13.39
C ILE A 13 -7.03 51.94 -12.61
N MET A 14 -6.14 51.75 -11.65
CA MET A 14 -5.55 52.81 -10.86
C MET A 14 -4.69 53.78 -11.69
N ALA A 15 -3.98 53.24 -12.69
CA ALA A 15 -3.22 54.06 -13.65
C ALA A 15 -4.12 54.92 -14.53
N ILE A 16 -5.22 54.37 -15.02
CA ILE A 16 -6.22 55.14 -15.82
C ILE A 16 -6.87 56.24 -14.99
N LEU A 17 -7.27 55.94 -13.74
CA LEU A 17 -7.86 56.91 -12.84
C LEU A 17 -6.87 58.03 -12.48
N TRP A 18 -5.59 57.74 -12.35
CA TRP A 18 -4.57 58.76 -12.12
C TRP A 18 -4.31 59.64 -13.35
N LEU A 19 -4.18 59.03 -14.55
CA LEU A 19 -3.85 59.75 -15.78
C LEU A 19 -5.02 60.50 -16.33
N ALA A 20 -6.21 59.88 -16.40
CA ALA A 20 -7.40 60.50 -17.01
C ALA A 20 -8.22 61.36 -16.04
N GLY A 21 -8.28 60.95 -14.76
CA GLY A 21 -9.04 61.63 -13.70
C GLY A 21 -8.25 62.65 -12.93
N ASN A 22 -6.93 62.79 -13.16
CA ASN A 22 -6.01 63.65 -12.39
C ASN A 22 -6.16 63.53 -10.85
N LEU A 23 -6.55 62.31 -10.41
CA LEU A 23 -6.78 61.99 -9.02
C LEU A 23 -5.44 61.67 -8.31
N ARG A 24 -4.90 62.60 -7.55
CA ARG A 24 -3.62 62.40 -6.79
C ARG A 24 -3.67 61.21 -5.87
N SER A 25 -4.82 60.90 -5.27
CA SER A 25 -5.06 59.73 -4.43
C SER A 25 -4.88 58.39 -5.18
N ALA A 26 -5.30 58.31 -6.42
CA ALA A 26 -5.12 57.12 -7.24
C ALA A 26 -3.63 56.84 -7.54
N GLY A 27 -2.84 57.90 -7.76
CA GLY A 27 -1.39 57.80 -7.93
C GLY A 27 -0.66 57.27 -6.67
N ILE A 28 -1.09 57.73 -5.48
CA ILE A 28 -0.54 57.28 -4.22
C ILE A 28 -0.85 55.75 -4.03
N ILE A 29 -2.12 55.35 -4.24
CA ILE A 29 -2.54 53.93 -4.11
C ILE A 29 -1.79 53.05 -5.10
N LEU A 30 -1.55 53.53 -6.33
CA LEU A 30 -0.77 52.81 -7.32
C LEU A 30 0.69 52.62 -6.87
N ALA A 31 1.32 53.70 -6.37
CA ALA A 31 2.68 53.64 -5.87
C ALA A 31 2.82 52.68 -4.66
N ASP A 32 1.87 52.71 -3.72
CA ASP A 32 1.83 51.81 -2.56
C ASP A 32 1.62 50.36 -2.98
N SER A 33 0.74 50.10 -3.96
CA SER A 33 0.48 48.76 -4.50
C SER A 33 1.72 48.18 -5.17
N LEU A 34 2.46 48.98 -5.94
CA LEU A 34 3.70 48.58 -6.59
C LEU A 34 4.80 48.32 -5.56
N LEU A 35 4.94 49.21 -4.57
CA LEU A 35 5.92 49.06 -3.47
C LEU A 35 5.65 47.77 -2.68
N ALA A 36 4.39 47.53 -2.32
CA ALA A 36 4.00 46.31 -1.63
C ALA A 36 4.31 45.05 -2.45
N ALA A 37 4.05 45.06 -3.76
CA ALA A 37 4.37 43.95 -4.65
C ALA A 37 5.89 43.66 -4.71
N VAL A 38 6.71 44.71 -4.77
CA VAL A 38 8.19 44.60 -4.73
C VAL A 38 8.65 44.04 -3.39
N ILE A 39 8.17 44.53 -2.28
CA ILE A 39 8.55 44.06 -0.93
C ILE A 39 8.20 42.56 -0.78
N LEU A 40 6.98 42.15 -1.14
CA LEU A 40 6.53 40.76 -1.07
C LEU A 40 7.34 39.87 -1.99
N SER A 41 7.68 40.33 -3.18
CA SER A 41 8.48 39.57 -4.13
C SER A 41 9.93 39.38 -3.67
N VAL A 42 10.54 40.43 -3.11
CA VAL A 42 11.89 40.33 -2.52
C VAL A 42 11.90 39.39 -1.32
N GLN A 43 10.91 39.49 -0.45
CA GLN A 43 10.73 38.57 0.67
C GLN A 43 10.62 37.12 0.19
N ALA A 44 9.78 36.84 -0.83
CA ALA A 44 9.63 35.50 -1.39
C ALA A 44 10.95 34.98 -2.00
N ALA A 45 11.71 35.85 -2.68
CA ALA A 45 13.01 35.49 -3.24
C ALA A 45 14.06 35.15 -2.17
N VAL A 46 14.11 35.94 -1.08
CA VAL A 46 15.01 35.68 0.07
C VAL A 46 14.61 34.37 0.75
N SER A 47 13.30 34.19 0.99
CA SER A 47 12.76 32.97 1.61
C SER A 47 13.08 31.72 0.81
N ALA A 48 12.99 31.77 -0.52
CA ALA A 48 13.30 30.66 -1.40
C ALA A 48 14.76 30.19 -1.31
N LYS A 49 15.70 31.07 -0.92
CA LYS A 49 17.12 30.70 -0.76
C LYS A 49 17.41 29.96 0.55
N GLY A 50 16.67 30.27 1.61
CA GLY A 50 16.92 29.76 2.97
C GLY A 50 15.97 28.68 3.45
N LEU A 51 14.86 28.42 2.72
CA LEU A 51 13.85 27.48 3.14
C LEU A 51 14.34 26.03 2.98
N ARG A 52 14.31 25.28 4.09
CA ARG A 52 14.49 23.84 4.10
C ARG A 52 13.12 23.18 4.19
N VAL A 53 12.94 22.12 3.43
CA VAL A 53 11.68 21.41 3.34
C VAL A 53 11.96 19.92 3.52
N ASP A 54 11.30 19.34 4.51
CA ASP A 54 11.32 17.92 4.79
C ASP A 54 9.93 17.35 4.50
N TYR A 55 9.91 16.16 3.87
CA TYR A 55 8.67 15.51 3.45
C TYR A 55 8.49 14.22 4.22
N ARG A 56 7.26 13.97 4.64
CA ARG A 56 6.84 12.69 5.20
C ARG A 56 5.52 12.29 4.56
N LEU A 57 5.50 11.13 3.93
CA LEU A 57 4.30 10.53 3.40
C LEU A 57 3.75 9.57 4.45
N LYS A 58 2.48 9.76 4.80
CA LYS A 58 1.75 8.87 5.71
C LYS A 58 0.61 8.25 4.94
N GLY A 59 0.53 6.91 4.95
CA GLY A 59 -0.65 6.18 4.51
C GLY A 59 -1.66 6.08 5.65
N SER A 60 -2.92 5.93 5.35
CA SER A 60 -3.96 5.64 6.33
C SER A 60 -4.11 4.14 6.46
N TYR A 61 -4.14 3.66 7.71
CA TYR A 61 -4.41 2.25 8.04
C TYR A 61 -5.87 2.01 8.45
N ASN A 62 -6.68 3.07 8.50
CA ASN A 62 -8.03 3.00 9.11
C ASN A 62 -9.16 2.74 8.10
N GLY A 63 -8.87 2.16 6.94
CA GLY A 63 -9.89 1.85 5.94
C GLY A 63 -10.40 3.07 5.14
N GLU A 64 -9.88 4.26 5.41
CA GLU A 64 -10.02 5.40 4.52
C GLU A 64 -8.80 5.40 3.60
N ASN A 65 -9.02 5.19 2.30
CA ASN A 65 -7.97 5.20 1.27
C ASN A 65 -7.40 6.61 1.08
N GLN A 66 -6.92 7.22 2.16
CA GLN A 66 -6.37 8.56 2.20
C GLN A 66 -4.90 8.51 2.60
N ALA A 67 -4.06 9.01 1.73
CA ALA A 67 -2.67 9.28 2.06
C ALA A 67 -2.49 10.78 2.32
N SER A 68 -1.63 11.12 3.25
CA SER A 68 -1.30 12.51 3.54
C SER A 68 0.18 12.78 3.39
N LEU A 69 0.52 13.81 2.60
CA LEU A 69 1.86 14.32 2.47
C LEU A 69 2.07 15.46 3.47
N GLN A 70 2.85 15.20 4.51
CA GLN A 70 3.26 16.23 5.47
C GLN A 70 4.54 16.90 4.99
N ILE A 71 4.48 18.23 4.85
CA ILE A 71 5.57 19.06 4.42
C ILE A 71 5.98 19.90 5.61
N ASN A 72 7.12 19.61 6.20
CA ASN A 72 7.68 20.36 7.32
C ASN A 72 8.67 21.41 6.81
N THR A 73 8.50 22.64 7.24
CA THR A 73 9.37 23.75 6.82
C THR A 73 9.89 24.52 8.02
N ASN A 74 11.12 25.01 7.91
CA ASN A 74 11.74 25.92 8.89
C ASN A 74 11.59 27.38 8.49
N TYR A 75 10.42 27.79 8.03
CA TYR A 75 10.18 29.15 7.58
C TYR A 75 10.18 30.17 8.74
N ASN A 76 11.12 31.11 8.71
CA ASN A 76 11.27 32.18 9.71
C ASN A 76 11.09 33.59 9.12
N GLY A 77 10.38 33.69 8.01
CA GLY A 77 10.15 35.01 7.36
C GLY A 77 9.22 35.93 8.16
N LEU A 78 9.38 37.23 7.97
CA LEU A 78 8.55 38.24 8.61
C LEU A 78 7.11 38.25 8.08
N LEU A 79 6.96 38.11 6.78
CA LEU A 79 5.68 38.15 6.08
C LEU A 79 5.30 36.73 5.59
N PRO A 80 4.01 36.40 5.47
CA PRO A 80 3.58 35.13 4.94
C PRO A 80 3.96 34.98 3.47
N VAL A 81 4.26 33.74 3.07
CA VAL A 81 4.54 33.36 1.68
C VAL A 81 3.69 32.15 1.31
N LYS A 82 3.45 31.94 0.03
CA LYS A 82 2.80 30.72 -0.46
C LYS A 82 3.85 29.72 -0.93
N LEU A 83 3.74 28.49 -0.44
CA LEU A 83 4.49 27.36 -0.93
C LEU A 83 3.67 26.71 -2.06
N TYR A 84 4.23 26.68 -3.24
CA TYR A 84 3.67 25.99 -4.39
C TYR A 84 4.35 24.63 -4.57
N LEU A 85 3.56 23.60 -4.68
CA LEU A 85 3.99 22.23 -4.87
C LEU A 85 3.36 21.66 -6.14
N ARG A 86 4.19 21.05 -6.97
CA ARG A 86 3.74 20.20 -8.08
C ARG A 86 4.34 18.83 -7.88
N MET A 87 3.47 17.83 -7.83
CA MET A 87 3.83 16.44 -7.63
C MET A 87 3.07 15.55 -8.60
N GLN A 88 3.67 14.41 -8.90
CA GLN A 88 3.05 13.32 -9.63
C GLN A 88 2.85 12.18 -8.65
N THR A 89 1.64 11.68 -8.57
CA THR A 89 1.30 10.46 -7.83
C THR A 89 1.11 9.32 -8.83
N GLU A 90 1.58 8.14 -8.46
CA GLU A 90 1.44 6.93 -9.25
C GLU A 90 1.06 5.79 -8.30
N ASN A 91 -0.09 5.20 -8.49
CA ASN A 91 -0.46 3.96 -7.84
C ASN A 91 0.15 2.80 -8.64
N GLN A 92 1.06 2.04 -8.03
CA GLN A 92 1.79 0.98 -8.75
C GLN A 92 0.90 -0.20 -9.13
N LEU A 93 -0.15 -0.47 -8.33
CA LEU A 93 -1.08 -1.56 -8.59
C LEU A 93 -1.95 -1.24 -9.82
N THR A 94 -2.58 -0.07 -9.84
CA THR A 94 -3.50 0.32 -10.93
C THR A 94 -2.77 0.91 -12.14
N GLY A 95 -1.54 1.40 -11.95
CA GLY A 95 -0.77 2.11 -12.97
C GLY A 95 -1.28 3.54 -13.25
N GLU A 96 -2.24 4.03 -12.48
CA GLU A 96 -2.78 5.37 -12.62
C GLU A 96 -1.77 6.43 -12.21
N LYS A 97 -1.66 7.46 -13.05
CA LYS A 97 -0.78 8.61 -12.82
C LYS A 97 -1.59 9.88 -12.77
N GLN A 98 -1.47 10.59 -11.68
CA GLN A 98 -2.12 11.89 -11.50
C GLN A 98 -1.07 12.97 -11.26
N THR A 99 -1.27 14.13 -11.83
CA THR A 99 -0.43 15.30 -11.55
C THR A 99 -1.23 16.28 -10.71
N MET A 100 -0.82 16.45 -9.47
CA MET A 100 -1.45 17.39 -8.54
C MET A 100 -0.63 18.68 -8.42
N GLN A 101 -1.34 19.80 -8.31
CA GLN A 101 -0.75 21.09 -8.01
C GLN A 101 -1.49 21.67 -6.81
N THR A 102 -0.76 21.94 -5.75
CA THR A 102 -1.33 22.54 -4.55
C THR A 102 -0.51 23.73 -4.09
N ASP A 103 -1.15 24.67 -3.42
CA ASP A 103 -0.49 25.78 -2.77
C ASP A 103 -0.95 25.87 -1.32
N GLY A 104 -0.01 26.14 -0.43
CA GLY A 104 -0.26 26.34 0.99
C GLY A 104 0.39 27.62 1.48
N ILE A 105 -0.24 28.28 2.45
CA ILE A 105 0.29 29.51 3.03
C ILE A 105 1.19 29.16 4.21
N LEU A 106 2.44 29.59 4.15
CA LEU A 106 3.36 29.58 5.29
C LEU A 106 3.20 30.91 6.02
N PRO A 107 2.64 30.93 7.24
CA PRO A 107 2.44 32.15 7.99
C PRO A 107 3.80 32.78 8.36
N GLY A 108 3.90 34.08 8.25
CA GLY A 108 5.03 34.88 8.78
C GLY A 108 5.04 34.94 10.32
N ARG A 109 6.05 35.58 10.88
CA ARG A 109 6.24 35.80 12.34
C ARG A 109 5.99 34.55 13.19
N GLY A 110 7.02 33.89 13.58
CA GLY A 110 7.03 32.78 14.54
C GLY A 110 8.22 31.89 14.34
N VAL A 111 8.92 31.59 15.42
CA VAL A 111 10.01 30.62 15.45
C VAL A 111 9.38 29.21 15.57
N GLY A 112 9.68 28.31 14.67
CA GLY A 112 9.27 26.92 14.77
C GLY A 112 9.04 26.26 13.41
N ASN A 113 9.02 24.94 13.44
CA ASN A 113 8.70 24.14 12.27
C ASN A 113 7.20 24.33 11.93
N LYS A 114 6.93 24.68 10.71
CA LYS A 114 5.57 24.82 10.18
C LYS A 114 5.28 23.62 9.28
N SER A 115 4.17 22.95 9.54
CA SER A 115 3.73 21.81 8.77
C SER A 115 2.56 22.21 7.86
N LEU A 116 2.61 21.76 6.62
CA LEU A 116 1.52 21.79 5.68
C LEU A 116 1.16 20.35 5.37
N THR A 117 -0.10 19.99 5.54
CA THR A 117 -0.61 18.66 5.17
C THR A 117 -1.37 18.80 3.87
N VAL A 118 -1.04 17.95 2.91
CA VAL A 118 -1.72 17.81 1.64
C VAL A 118 -2.34 16.43 1.62
N GLU A 119 -3.65 16.38 1.56
CA GLU A 119 -4.39 15.14 1.40
C GLU A 119 -4.28 14.68 -0.06
N LEU A 120 -3.95 13.41 -0.24
CA LEU A 120 -3.86 12.74 -1.52
C LEU A 120 -5.08 11.86 -1.63
N GLU A 121 -5.97 12.21 -2.50
CA GLU A 121 -7.14 11.39 -2.82
C GLU A 121 -6.68 10.30 -3.78
N ASP A 122 -6.62 9.07 -3.29
CA ASP A 122 -6.55 7.87 -4.10
C ASP A 122 -7.68 6.96 -3.64
N THR A 123 -8.46 6.47 -4.58
CA THR A 123 -9.66 5.68 -4.28
C THR A 123 -9.36 4.20 -4.09
N HIS A 124 -8.16 3.73 -4.49
CA HIS A 124 -7.84 2.31 -4.51
C HIS A 124 -6.62 1.96 -3.64
N ALA A 125 -6.66 0.75 -3.07
CA ALA A 125 -5.52 0.17 -2.40
C ALA A 125 -4.32 0.00 -3.37
N GLY A 126 -3.11 -0.03 -2.83
CA GLY A 126 -1.91 -0.17 -3.63
C GLY A 126 -0.70 0.49 -3.02
N LYS A 127 0.42 0.39 -3.69
CA LYS A 127 1.62 1.13 -3.33
C LYS A 127 1.64 2.47 -4.05
N LEU A 128 1.28 3.52 -3.31
CA LEU A 128 1.28 4.88 -3.81
C LEU A 128 2.71 5.43 -3.84
N GLN A 129 3.18 5.81 -5.01
CA GLN A 129 4.45 6.49 -5.20
C GLN A 129 4.21 7.97 -5.51
N VAL A 130 4.79 8.85 -4.69
CA VAL A 130 4.71 10.30 -4.84
C VAL A 130 6.06 10.83 -5.30
N GLN A 131 6.10 11.44 -6.47
CA GLN A 131 7.27 12.09 -7.02
C GLN A 131 7.07 13.60 -7.00
N ILE A 132 7.89 14.31 -6.25
CA ILE A 132 7.83 15.77 -6.19
C ILE A 132 8.62 16.34 -7.36
N GLU A 133 7.90 16.95 -8.32
CA GLU A 133 8.51 17.52 -9.52
C GLU A 133 9.03 18.94 -9.30
N GLN A 134 8.26 19.78 -8.61
CA GLN A 134 8.60 21.17 -8.43
C GLN A 134 8.11 21.72 -7.11
N ILE A 135 8.99 22.46 -6.45
CA ILE A 135 8.65 23.26 -5.28
C ILE A 135 9.08 24.68 -5.54
N ALA A 136 8.20 25.60 -5.21
CA ALA A 136 8.49 27.01 -5.35
C ALA A 136 7.83 27.83 -4.25
N VAL A 137 8.44 28.93 -3.89
CA VAL A 137 7.86 29.95 -3.05
C VAL A 137 7.31 31.05 -3.95
N THR A 138 6.09 31.47 -3.68
CA THR A 138 5.47 32.61 -4.35
C THR A 138 5.12 33.67 -3.30
N ASP A 139 5.08 34.92 -3.73
CA ASP A 139 4.49 35.99 -2.95
C ASP A 139 2.98 35.78 -2.73
N LEU A 140 2.37 36.46 -1.79
CA LEU A 140 0.94 36.32 -1.47
C LEU A 140 0.02 36.50 -2.68
N PHE A 141 0.36 37.43 -3.56
CA PHE A 141 -0.41 37.69 -4.79
C PHE A 141 -0.11 36.68 -5.90
N GLY A 142 0.93 35.82 -5.74
CA GLY A 142 1.32 34.86 -6.74
C GLY A 142 1.91 35.47 -8.01
N LEU A 143 2.46 36.68 -7.92
CA LEU A 143 3.03 37.41 -9.07
C LEU A 143 4.33 36.77 -9.55
N LEU A 144 5.25 36.54 -8.63
CA LEU A 144 6.54 35.93 -8.93
C LEU A 144 6.68 34.58 -8.24
N ARG A 145 7.28 33.63 -8.96
CA ARG A 145 7.51 32.27 -8.48
C ARG A 145 9.01 32.02 -8.43
N PHE A 146 9.51 31.71 -7.25
CA PHE A 146 10.92 31.41 -6.99
C PHE A 146 11.08 29.93 -6.68
N ARG A 147 11.77 29.18 -7.54
CA ARG A 147 12.01 27.74 -7.32
C ARG A 147 12.96 27.52 -6.15
N LEU A 148 12.64 26.56 -5.28
CA LEU A 148 13.54 26.10 -4.24
C LEU A 148 14.64 25.26 -4.83
N GLY A 149 15.91 25.57 -4.47
CA GLY A 149 17.08 24.89 -5.00
C GLY A 149 17.54 25.45 -6.34
N GLY A 150 18.64 26.21 -6.34
CA GLY A 150 19.23 26.76 -7.55
C GLY A 150 19.56 25.66 -8.56
N ARG A 151 19.76 26.04 -9.83
CA ARG A 151 19.99 25.17 -11.01
C ARG A 151 20.97 23.99 -10.81
N ARG A 152 21.89 24.05 -9.85
CA ARG A 152 22.87 22.98 -9.54
C ARG A 152 22.40 21.93 -8.54
N LYS A 153 21.34 22.15 -7.75
CA LYS A 153 20.80 21.20 -6.76
C LYS A 153 19.56 20.43 -7.24
N GLN A 154 19.11 20.70 -8.44
CA GLN A 154 17.88 20.12 -9.01
C GLN A 154 17.97 18.60 -9.24
N ASN A 155 19.20 18.04 -9.38
CA ASN A 155 19.41 16.58 -9.51
C ASN A 155 19.26 15.79 -8.18
N LYS A 156 19.13 16.47 -7.02
CA LYS A 156 18.82 15.83 -5.73
C LYS A 156 17.35 15.96 -5.29
N ALA A 157 16.54 16.68 -6.04
CA ALA A 157 15.19 17.09 -5.62
C ALA A 157 14.03 16.26 -6.21
N VAL A 158 14.31 15.23 -6.97
CA VAL A 158 13.28 14.24 -7.30
C VAL A 158 13.24 13.24 -6.14
N GLN A 159 12.59 13.65 -5.06
CA GLN A 159 12.38 12.77 -3.93
C GLN A 159 11.17 11.89 -4.25
N ARG A 160 11.42 10.59 -4.38
CA ARG A 160 10.38 9.59 -4.51
C ARG A 160 10.05 9.11 -3.11
N LEU A 161 8.81 9.27 -2.73
CA LEU A 161 8.26 8.77 -1.49
C LEU A 161 7.26 7.67 -1.83
N SER A 162 7.19 6.63 -1.04
CA SER A 162 6.18 5.60 -1.22
C SER A 162 5.52 5.29 0.11
N CYS A 163 4.23 5.04 0.07
CA CYS A 163 3.47 4.48 1.18
C CYS A 163 2.60 3.33 0.67
N LEU A 164 2.23 2.47 1.57
CA LEU A 164 1.31 1.38 1.33
C LEU A 164 -0.09 1.84 1.74
N MET A 165 -1.05 1.67 0.83
CA MET A 165 -2.46 1.87 1.07
C MET A 165 -3.10 0.49 1.11
N LEU A 166 -3.56 0.08 2.29
CA LEU A 166 -4.23 -1.21 2.47
C LEU A 166 -5.68 -1.11 2.06
N PRO A 167 -6.26 -2.17 1.52
CA PRO A 167 -7.68 -2.22 1.22
C PRO A 167 -8.50 -2.12 2.51
N GLN A 168 -9.76 -1.74 2.37
CA GLN A 168 -10.69 -1.73 3.49
C GLN A 168 -10.84 -3.14 4.05
N ALA A 169 -10.88 -3.26 5.39
CA ALA A 169 -11.03 -4.55 6.04
C ALA A 169 -12.26 -5.31 5.52
N ALA A 170 -12.05 -6.54 5.09
CA ALA A 170 -13.09 -7.44 4.65
C ALA A 170 -13.41 -8.47 5.75
N ILE A 171 -14.59 -9.07 5.66
CA ILE A 171 -14.91 -10.26 6.45
C ILE A 171 -14.07 -11.39 5.86
N PRO A 172 -13.28 -12.12 6.67
CA PRO A 172 -12.49 -13.24 6.15
C PRO A 172 -13.42 -14.27 5.50
N PRO A 173 -13.04 -14.81 4.32
CA PRO A 173 -13.76 -15.93 3.75
C PRO A 173 -13.71 -17.11 4.74
N GLN A 174 -14.74 -17.98 4.69
CA GLN A 174 -14.76 -19.15 5.56
C GLN A 174 -13.45 -19.94 5.40
N LEU A 175 -12.76 -20.15 6.51
CA LEU A 175 -11.53 -20.93 6.52
C LEU A 175 -11.87 -22.37 6.11
N PRO A 176 -11.31 -22.91 5.02
CA PRO A 176 -11.51 -24.29 4.66
C PRO A 176 -10.84 -25.22 5.69
N ASP A 177 -11.31 -26.46 5.76
CA ASP A 177 -10.65 -27.48 6.58
C ASP A 177 -9.18 -27.64 6.15
N ILE A 178 -8.27 -27.42 7.08
CA ILE A 178 -6.84 -27.52 6.80
C ILE A 178 -6.45 -28.99 6.80
N VAL A 179 -5.97 -29.46 5.65
CA VAL A 179 -5.51 -30.84 5.49
C VAL A 179 -4.03 -30.94 5.87
N TRP A 180 -3.78 -31.64 6.95
CA TRP A 180 -2.42 -31.94 7.42
C TRP A 180 -1.87 -33.16 6.70
N LYS A 181 -0.77 -33.04 5.98
CA LYS A 181 -0.06 -34.16 5.37
C LYS A 181 1.07 -34.64 6.27
N TYR A 182 1.31 -35.95 6.26
CA TYR A 182 2.49 -36.54 6.93
C TYR A 182 3.77 -36.07 6.23
N ASP A 183 4.67 -35.46 6.99
CA ASP A 183 6.00 -35.08 6.52
C ASP A 183 7.06 -35.52 7.55
N GLN A 184 7.85 -36.52 7.18
CA GLN A 184 8.88 -37.09 8.04
C GLN A 184 9.99 -36.09 8.43
N ASN A 185 10.17 -35.04 7.67
CA ASN A 185 11.20 -34.01 7.91
C ASN A 185 10.67 -32.77 8.67
N SER A 186 9.39 -32.77 9.05
CA SER A 186 8.79 -31.66 9.76
C SER A 186 9.08 -31.73 11.26
N ASP A 187 9.38 -30.58 11.83
CA ASP A 187 9.47 -30.38 13.29
C ASP A 187 8.11 -30.04 13.95
N ILE A 188 7.04 -29.98 13.13
CA ILE A 188 5.68 -29.69 13.59
C ILE A 188 4.93 -31.02 13.74
N TYR A 189 4.19 -31.19 14.82
CA TYR A 189 3.50 -32.42 15.15
C TYR A 189 2.01 -32.18 15.35
N ALA A 190 1.18 -33.11 14.84
CA ALA A 190 -0.25 -33.08 15.07
C ALA A 190 -0.57 -33.29 16.56
N GLU A 191 -1.47 -32.46 17.08
CA GLU A 191 -1.92 -32.57 18.48
C GLU A 191 -3.04 -33.59 18.68
N ASP A 192 -3.70 -34.00 17.61
CA ASP A 192 -4.92 -34.82 17.61
C ASP A 192 -4.68 -36.32 17.40
N ARG A 193 -3.44 -36.71 17.05
CA ARG A 193 -3.13 -38.11 16.69
C ARG A 193 -1.72 -38.54 17.00
N SER A 194 -1.59 -39.85 17.34
CA SER A 194 -0.30 -40.50 17.45
C SER A 194 0.28 -40.87 16.09
N GLY A 195 1.61 -40.99 16.01
CA GLY A 195 2.32 -41.26 14.77
C GLY A 195 3.55 -42.14 14.93
N PRO A 196 4.27 -42.36 13.81
CA PRO A 196 5.43 -43.28 13.80
C PRO A 196 6.70 -42.63 14.34
N ASP A 197 6.76 -41.31 14.51
CA ASP A 197 7.97 -40.64 14.98
C ASP A 197 8.15 -40.75 16.47
N GLN A 198 9.15 -41.56 16.87
CA GLN A 198 9.50 -41.84 18.23
C GLN A 198 10.42 -40.75 18.86
N SER A 199 10.90 -39.78 18.07
CA SER A 199 11.74 -38.69 18.57
C SER A 199 10.97 -37.79 19.50
N GLN A 200 9.69 -37.60 19.20
CA GLN A 200 8.75 -36.80 20.00
C GLN A 200 7.67 -37.73 20.61
N THR A 201 7.32 -37.49 21.85
CA THR A 201 6.30 -38.28 22.57
C THR A 201 4.96 -37.58 22.49
N TYR A 202 3.99 -38.22 21.84
CA TYR A 202 2.62 -37.78 21.80
C TYR A 202 1.91 -37.98 23.14
N GLU A 203 1.87 -39.25 23.59
CA GLU A 203 1.21 -39.64 24.85
C GLU A 203 1.92 -40.81 25.51
N LEU A 204 1.67 -40.98 26.82
CA LEU A 204 2.10 -42.13 27.58
C LEU A 204 0.90 -42.98 27.96
N ARG A 205 0.87 -44.24 27.56
CA ARG A 205 -0.21 -45.16 27.86
C ARG A 205 0.30 -46.51 28.39
N ASP A 206 -0.58 -47.29 28.94
CA ASP A 206 -0.25 -48.64 29.38
C ASP A 206 0.08 -49.55 28.20
N TYR A 207 1.04 -50.46 28.41
CA TYR A 207 1.48 -51.45 27.43
C TYR A 207 0.33 -52.36 27.01
N ARG A 208 0.21 -52.62 25.71
CA ARG A 208 -0.70 -53.58 25.12
C ARG A 208 0.10 -54.68 24.43
N SER A 209 -0.43 -55.92 24.42
CA SER A 209 0.23 -57.02 23.71
C SER A 209 0.37 -56.69 22.21
N GLY A 210 1.63 -56.71 21.72
CA GLY A 210 2.00 -56.28 20.37
C GLY A 210 2.78 -54.96 20.29
N ASP A 211 2.83 -54.19 21.37
CA ASP A 211 3.65 -52.97 21.41
C ASP A 211 5.15 -53.31 21.37
N SER A 212 5.92 -52.44 20.70
CA SER A 212 7.38 -52.57 20.63
C SER A 212 8.03 -52.36 22.00
N LEU A 213 8.93 -53.24 22.40
CA LEU A 213 9.71 -53.09 23.63
C LEU A 213 10.62 -51.87 23.62
N ARG A 214 10.95 -51.33 22.44
CA ARG A 214 11.72 -50.08 22.26
C ARG A 214 10.96 -48.84 22.68
N SER A 215 9.63 -48.85 22.60
CA SER A 215 8.78 -47.74 22.98
C SER A 215 8.44 -47.70 24.46
N ILE A 216 8.90 -48.69 25.26
CA ILE A 216 8.67 -48.71 26.71
C ILE A 216 9.43 -47.58 27.39
N HIS A 217 8.71 -46.78 28.19
CA HIS A 217 9.30 -45.73 29.02
C HIS A 217 9.82 -46.30 30.34
N TRP A 218 10.99 -46.98 30.33
CA TRP A 218 11.55 -47.71 31.45
C TRP A 218 11.60 -46.92 32.75
N LYS A 219 11.98 -45.63 32.71
CA LYS A 219 12.07 -44.77 33.90
C LYS A 219 10.72 -44.59 34.58
N ARG A 220 9.61 -44.54 33.82
CA ARG A 220 8.28 -44.35 34.40
C ARG A 220 7.67 -45.72 34.78
N SER A 221 7.89 -46.74 33.99
CA SER A 221 7.45 -48.11 34.26
C SER A 221 8.08 -48.67 35.56
N SER A 222 9.34 -48.31 35.87
CA SER A 222 10.00 -48.74 37.13
C SER A 222 9.39 -48.11 38.40
N ARG A 223 8.63 -47.06 38.27
CA ARG A 223 7.93 -46.37 39.38
C ARG A 223 6.43 -46.69 39.44
N SER A 224 5.93 -47.34 38.43
CA SER A 224 4.55 -47.74 38.26
C SER A 224 4.49 -49.27 38.30
N ASN A 225 3.40 -49.86 38.74
CA ASN A 225 3.22 -51.30 38.72
C ASN A 225 2.78 -51.84 37.36
N SER A 226 2.83 -51.00 36.33
CA SER A 226 2.48 -51.33 34.94
C SER A 226 3.58 -50.88 33.98
N TRP A 227 3.69 -51.53 32.85
CA TRP A 227 4.56 -51.07 31.77
C TRP A 227 3.92 -49.96 31.03
N ILE A 228 4.61 -48.83 30.89
CA ILE A 228 4.17 -47.62 30.21
C ILE A 228 4.91 -47.49 28.89
N VAL A 229 4.17 -47.28 27.82
CA VAL A 229 4.68 -47.10 26.45
C VAL A 229 4.56 -45.63 26.04
N ARG A 230 5.57 -45.15 25.31
CA ARG A 230 5.53 -43.87 24.61
C ARG A 230 4.90 -44.06 23.25
N GLU A 231 3.82 -43.38 22.97
CA GLU A 231 3.33 -43.23 21.61
C GLU A 231 4.10 -42.10 20.92
N GLY A 232 4.58 -42.36 19.72
CA GLY A 232 5.24 -41.38 18.90
C GLY A 232 4.27 -40.32 18.38
N SER A 233 4.79 -39.21 17.93
CA SER A 233 4.02 -38.12 17.33
C SER A 233 3.89 -38.29 15.82
N TRP A 234 2.90 -37.62 15.26
CA TRP A 234 2.67 -37.58 13.82
C TRP A 234 3.24 -36.27 13.26
N PRO A 235 4.44 -36.30 12.62
CA PRO A 235 4.99 -35.10 12.00
C PRO A 235 4.12 -34.67 10.83
N VAL A 236 3.75 -33.40 10.78
CA VAL A 236 2.89 -32.83 9.76
C VAL A 236 3.63 -31.76 8.98
N GLY A 237 3.70 -31.95 7.69
CA GLY A 237 4.12 -30.91 6.76
C GLY A 237 2.99 -29.90 6.62
N GLN A 238 3.27 -28.68 7.04
CA GLN A 238 2.37 -27.55 6.90
C GLN A 238 2.92 -26.66 5.78
N SER A 239 2.52 -26.93 4.57
CA SER A 239 2.78 -26.02 3.45
C SER A 239 1.45 -25.58 2.87
N LEU A 240 0.86 -24.55 3.50
CA LEU A 240 -0.35 -23.90 3.03
C LEU A 240 0.05 -22.69 2.20
N LEU A 241 -0.45 -22.61 0.96
CA LEU A 241 -0.24 -21.46 0.10
C LEU A 241 -1.57 -20.71 -0.13
N LEU A 242 -1.58 -19.43 0.22
CA LEU A 242 -2.62 -18.49 -0.18
C LEU A 242 -2.20 -17.84 -1.50
N LEU A 243 -2.88 -18.13 -2.57
CA LEU A 243 -2.54 -17.69 -3.91
C LEU A 243 -3.53 -16.63 -4.39
N LEU A 244 -3.05 -15.39 -4.58
CA LEU A 244 -3.89 -14.29 -5.03
C LEU A 244 -4.04 -14.28 -6.54
N GLU A 245 -5.27 -14.27 -7.05
CA GLU A 245 -5.55 -13.99 -8.45
C GLU A 245 -5.44 -12.48 -8.72
N ASN A 246 -4.25 -12.02 -9.06
CA ASN A 246 -3.96 -10.61 -9.32
C ASN A 246 -4.02 -10.24 -10.81
N SER A 247 -4.85 -10.92 -11.58
CA SER A 247 -5.14 -10.62 -12.99
C SER A 247 -6.63 -10.35 -13.20
N TYR A 248 -6.96 -9.46 -14.12
CA TYR A 248 -8.35 -9.14 -14.45
C TYR A 248 -8.79 -9.79 -15.77
N PRO A 249 -10.06 -10.19 -15.89
CA PRO A 249 -10.56 -10.82 -17.12
C PRO A 249 -10.50 -9.86 -18.30
N SER A 250 -10.15 -10.38 -19.47
CA SER A 250 -10.21 -9.61 -20.73
C SER A 250 -11.65 -9.23 -21.05
N VAL A 251 -11.91 -7.93 -21.17
CA VAL A 251 -13.21 -7.45 -21.63
C VAL A 251 -13.28 -7.64 -23.15
N PRO A 252 -14.31 -8.34 -23.69
CA PRO A 252 -14.45 -8.48 -25.14
C PRO A 252 -14.55 -7.10 -25.79
N SER A 253 -13.71 -6.84 -26.79
CA SER A 253 -13.61 -5.59 -27.56
C SER A 253 -14.87 -5.29 -28.39
N GLY A 254 -16.01 -5.07 -27.74
CA GLY A 254 -17.30 -4.81 -28.40
C GLY A 254 -18.17 -3.76 -27.69
N ALA A 255 -17.80 -3.33 -26.50
CA ALA A 255 -18.47 -2.27 -25.80
C ALA A 255 -17.62 -0.99 -25.90
N GLY A 256 -18.17 0.05 -26.52
CA GLY A 256 -17.49 1.28 -26.90
C GLY A 256 -16.66 1.91 -25.78
N ALA A 257 -15.59 2.55 -26.21
CA ALA A 257 -14.56 3.20 -25.41
C ALA A 257 -15.13 4.25 -24.42
N SER A 258 -15.55 3.79 -23.27
CA SER A 258 -15.67 4.52 -22.03
C SER A 258 -15.31 3.53 -20.96
N GLY A 259 -14.20 3.75 -20.28
CA GLY A 259 -13.42 2.90 -19.39
C GLY A 259 -14.10 2.01 -18.34
N CYS A 260 -15.28 1.49 -18.59
CA CYS A 260 -16.03 0.60 -17.72
C CYS A 260 -16.58 -0.57 -18.54
N GLY A 261 -15.95 -1.72 -18.48
CA GLY A 261 -16.40 -2.94 -19.17
C GLY A 261 -17.47 -3.66 -18.37
N ARG A 262 -18.66 -3.81 -18.95
CA ARG A 262 -19.73 -4.63 -18.34
C ARG A 262 -19.45 -6.12 -18.57
N VAL A 263 -19.18 -6.85 -17.50
CA VAL A 263 -19.17 -8.32 -17.50
C VAL A 263 -20.52 -8.79 -16.99
N PRO A 264 -21.25 -9.71 -17.68
CA PRO A 264 -22.49 -10.26 -17.17
C PRO A 264 -22.18 -11.18 -15.98
N THR A 265 -22.50 -10.75 -14.78
CA THR A 265 -22.58 -11.61 -13.60
C THR A 265 -23.84 -12.44 -13.66
N GLN A 266 -23.78 -13.70 -13.16
CA GLN A 266 -24.92 -14.62 -13.14
C GLN A 266 -26.11 -14.16 -12.30
N SER A 267 -26.03 -13.04 -11.60
CA SER A 267 -27.10 -12.38 -10.87
C SER A 267 -27.52 -11.08 -11.56
N GLY A 268 -28.34 -11.17 -12.53
CA GLY A 268 -29.41 -10.30 -13.10
C GLY A 268 -29.36 -8.79 -13.09
N SER A 269 -28.32 -8.10 -12.63
CA SER A 269 -28.14 -6.65 -12.79
C SER A 269 -26.75 -6.36 -13.39
N PRO A 270 -26.64 -5.54 -14.44
CA PRO A 270 -25.34 -5.12 -14.96
C PRO A 270 -24.73 -4.15 -13.94
N GLN A 271 -23.93 -4.66 -13.00
CA GLN A 271 -23.04 -3.83 -12.22
C GLN A 271 -21.85 -3.46 -13.11
N ASP A 272 -21.46 -2.21 -13.06
CA ASP A 272 -20.22 -1.75 -13.69
C ASP A 272 -19.05 -2.49 -12.99
N TYR A 273 -18.44 -3.45 -13.72
CA TYR A 273 -17.29 -4.19 -13.22
C TYR A 273 -16.07 -3.28 -13.30
N ASP A 274 -15.55 -2.90 -12.15
CA ASP A 274 -14.26 -2.26 -12.04
C ASP A 274 -13.21 -3.31 -11.66
N PRO A 275 -12.23 -3.58 -12.55
CA PRO A 275 -11.15 -4.54 -12.26
C PRO A 275 -10.34 -4.16 -11.00
N GLN A 276 -10.26 -2.88 -10.69
CA GLN A 276 -9.50 -2.38 -9.55
C GLN A 276 -10.22 -2.72 -8.24
N ASP A 277 -11.53 -2.50 -8.18
CA ASP A 277 -12.36 -2.86 -7.04
C ASP A 277 -12.36 -4.39 -6.80
N ALA A 278 -12.35 -5.19 -7.87
CA ALA A 278 -12.31 -6.64 -7.77
C ALA A 278 -11.01 -7.12 -7.10
N ILE A 279 -9.87 -6.59 -7.54
CA ILE A 279 -8.57 -6.94 -6.97
C ILE A 279 -8.43 -6.40 -5.54
N GLU A 280 -8.98 -5.23 -5.26
CA GLU A 280 -9.00 -4.68 -3.91
C GLU A 280 -9.75 -5.60 -2.95
N ARG A 281 -10.92 -6.13 -3.35
CA ARG A 281 -11.67 -7.13 -2.57
C ARG A 281 -10.88 -8.43 -2.39
N ALA A 282 -10.22 -8.93 -3.44
CA ALA A 282 -9.39 -10.12 -3.35
C ALA A 282 -8.21 -9.93 -2.40
N CYS A 283 -7.53 -8.78 -2.45
CA CYS A 283 -6.47 -8.41 -1.52
C CYS A 283 -6.98 -8.31 -0.09
N ALA A 284 -8.15 -7.70 0.13
CA ALA A 284 -8.77 -7.60 1.45
C ALA A 284 -9.11 -8.98 2.03
N GLY A 285 -9.63 -9.88 1.19
CA GLY A 285 -9.89 -11.28 1.57
C GLY A 285 -8.62 -12.04 1.93
N LEU A 286 -7.54 -11.85 1.16
CA LEU A 286 -6.24 -12.45 1.44
C LEU A 286 -5.67 -11.96 2.78
N ILE A 287 -5.73 -10.66 3.04
CA ILE A 287 -5.24 -10.08 4.29
C ILE A 287 -6.01 -10.66 5.47
N ALA A 288 -7.35 -10.62 5.41
CA ALA A 288 -8.20 -11.12 6.48
C ALA A 288 -7.97 -12.61 6.77
N LEU A 289 -7.80 -13.43 5.73
CA LEU A 289 -7.52 -14.86 5.88
C LEU A 289 -6.11 -15.10 6.44
N SER A 290 -5.11 -14.36 5.97
CA SER A 290 -3.73 -14.47 6.46
C SER A 290 -3.62 -14.03 7.93
N GLU A 291 -4.31 -12.98 8.35
CA GLU A 291 -4.39 -12.56 9.75
C GLU A 291 -5.04 -13.63 10.62
N GLU A 292 -6.16 -14.21 10.18
CA GLU A 292 -6.83 -15.29 10.91
C GLU A 292 -5.94 -16.54 11.06
N LEU A 293 -5.19 -16.92 10.02
CA LEU A 293 -4.23 -18.02 10.08
C LEU A 293 -3.09 -17.72 11.05
N THR A 294 -2.56 -16.51 11.00
CA THR A 294 -1.48 -16.07 11.90
C THR A 294 -1.95 -16.07 13.37
N ASP A 295 -3.17 -15.60 13.65
CA ASP A 295 -3.76 -15.59 14.98
C ASP A 295 -3.97 -17.01 15.52
N ARG A 296 -4.23 -17.97 14.64
CA ARG A 296 -4.32 -19.40 14.99
C ARG A 296 -2.96 -20.09 15.07
N GLY A 297 -1.84 -19.38 14.82
CA GLY A 297 -0.49 -19.94 14.83
C GLY A 297 -0.19 -20.86 13.63
N ILE A 298 -0.92 -20.73 12.53
CA ILE A 298 -0.77 -21.55 11.33
C ILE A 298 0.19 -20.88 10.36
N LEU A 299 1.35 -21.53 10.14
CA LEU A 299 2.34 -21.07 9.17
C LEU A 299 1.77 -21.23 7.74
N HIS A 300 1.95 -20.23 6.93
CA HIS A 300 1.47 -20.23 5.54
C HIS A 300 2.32 -19.35 4.65
N ASP A 301 2.26 -19.62 3.36
CA ASP A 301 2.88 -18.78 2.34
C ASP A 301 1.80 -17.96 1.63
N VAL A 302 2.16 -16.75 1.20
CA VAL A 302 1.35 -15.92 0.32
C VAL A 302 2.03 -15.84 -1.03
N GLY A 303 1.27 -16.09 -2.11
CA GLY A 303 1.80 -16.09 -3.47
C GLY A 303 1.00 -15.20 -4.42
N TRP A 304 1.69 -14.61 -5.38
CA TRP A 304 1.10 -13.77 -6.45
C TRP A 304 1.93 -13.84 -7.72
N TRP A 305 1.31 -13.51 -8.85
CA TRP A 305 2.02 -13.41 -10.11
C TRP A 305 2.79 -12.10 -10.23
N ALA A 306 4.09 -12.18 -10.48
CA ALA A 306 4.94 -11.01 -10.74
C ALA A 306 5.22 -10.88 -12.24
N LYS A 307 4.63 -9.85 -12.86
CA LYS A 307 4.77 -9.58 -14.29
C LYS A 307 6.21 -9.35 -14.73
N GLU A 308 7.02 -8.71 -13.88
CA GLU A 308 8.41 -8.38 -14.22
C GLU A 308 9.30 -9.61 -14.32
N THR A 309 9.09 -10.60 -13.45
CA THR A 309 9.85 -11.84 -13.42
C THR A 309 9.22 -12.96 -14.21
N GLN A 310 7.94 -12.81 -14.60
CA GLN A 310 7.12 -13.85 -15.25
C GLN A 310 7.09 -15.15 -14.43
N LYS A 311 7.02 -15.01 -13.11
CA LYS A 311 7.00 -16.11 -12.14
C LYS A 311 6.04 -15.82 -10.99
N ILE A 312 5.61 -16.88 -10.33
CA ILE A 312 4.93 -16.74 -9.05
C ILE A 312 5.97 -16.39 -7.98
N GLN A 313 5.75 -15.31 -7.27
CA GLN A 313 6.51 -14.96 -6.08
C GLN A 313 5.75 -15.47 -4.87
N THR A 314 6.48 -16.06 -3.93
CA THR A 314 5.95 -16.51 -2.66
C THR A 314 6.68 -15.85 -1.50
N ALA A 315 5.97 -15.59 -0.43
CA ALA A 315 6.51 -15.05 0.81
C ALA A 315 5.98 -15.86 1.98
N GLU A 316 6.88 -16.34 2.84
CA GLU A 316 6.53 -17.06 4.05
C GLU A 316 6.04 -16.10 5.13
N ILE A 317 4.88 -16.39 5.72
CA ILE A 317 4.24 -15.58 6.74
C ILE A 317 4.29 -16.31 8.08
N ARG A 318 5.08 -15.75 9.00
CA ARG A 318 5.22 -16.22 10.38
C ARG A 318 4.69 -15.20 11.38
N SER A 319 4.60 -13.94 10.97
CA SER A 319 4.20 -12.82 11.81
C SER A 319 3.46 -11.75 11.00
N ALA A 320 2.77 -10.84 11.70
CA ALA A 320 2.14 -9.69 11.07
C ALA A 320 3.14 -8.77 10.32
N GLU A 321 4.41 -8.74 10.75
CA GLU A 321 5.46 -7.95 10.08
C GLU A 321 5.81 -8.56 8.72
N ASP A 322 5.89 -9.90 8.62
CA ASP A 322 6.14 -10.61 7.36
C ASP A 322 4.99 -10.35 6.36
N LEU A 323 3.73 -10.37 6.86
CA LEU A 323 2.56 -10.05 6.04
C LEU A 323 2.64 -8.63 5.47
N ILE A 324 2.98 -7.63 6.28
CA ILE A 324 3.12 -6.24 5.82
C ILE A 324 4.23 -6.14 4.75
N GLN A 325 5.33 -6.84 4.93
CA GLN A 325 6.41 -6.86 3.94
C GLN A 325 5.97 -7.52 2.63
N ALA A 326 5.29 -8.66 2.70
CA ALA A 326 4.74 -9.36 1.55
C ALA A 326 3.72 -8.49 0.80
N LEU A 327 2.82 -7.81 1.53
CA LEU A 327 1.85 -6.86 0.96
C LEU A 327 2.54 -5.69 0.25
N GLY A 328 3.68 -5.22 0.79
CA GLY A 328 4.49 -4.17 0.14
C GLY A 328 5.00 -4.58 -1.25
N ALA A 329 5.30 -5.85 -1.45
CA ALA A 329 5.70 -6.41 -2.74
C ALA A 329 4.49 -6.69 -3.64
N LEU A 330 3.46 -7.32 -3.10
CA LEU A 330 2.24 -7.68 -3.80
C LEU A 330 1.50 -6.45 -4.36
N LEU A 331 1.23 -5.45 -3.51
CA LEU A 331 0.55 -4.21 -3.89
C LEU A 331 1.44 -3.28 -4.74
N GLY A 332 2.73 -3.59 -4.85
CA GLY A 332 3.66 -2.97 -5.80
C GLY A 332 3.73 -3.68 -7.15
N ALA A 333 3.10 -4.85 -7.30
CA ALA A 333 3.09 -5.60 -8.55
C ALA A 333 2.05 -5.00 -9.50
N THR A 334 2.45 -4.76 -10.75
CA THR A 334 1.54 -4.22 -11.78
C THR A 334 0.53 -5.28 -12.21
N LEU A 335 -0.74 -4.90 -12.26
CA LEU A 335 -1.81 -5.75 -12.77
C LEU A 335 -1.62 -6.14 -14.24
N GLU A 336 -2.08 -7.32 -14.59
CA GLU A 336 -2.04 -7.84 -15.95
C GLU A 336 -3.42 -8.35 -16.38
N GLU A 337 -3.72 -8.17 -17.67
CA GLU A 337 -4.89 -8.81 -18.28
C GLU A 337 -4.74 -10.33 -18.24
N ARG A 338 -5.81 -11.03 -17.81
CA ARG A 338 -5.81 -12.48 -17.60
C ARG A 338 -5.70 -13.23 -18.92
N LYS A 339 -4.50 -13.74 -19.21
CA LYS A 339 -4.25 -14.69 -20.29
C LYS A 339 -4.36 -16.13 -19.82
N LYS A 340 -3.95 -16.36 -18.57
CA LYS A 340 -4.03 -17.64 -17.86
C LYS A 340 -4.41 -17.34 -16.42
N THR A 341 -5.16 -18.24 -15.80
CA THR A 341 -5.47 -18.16 -14.37
C THR A 341 -4.21 -18.36 -13.54
N ILE A 342 -4.21 -17.85 -12.33
CA ILE A 342 -3.07 -18.03 -11.40
C ILE A 342 -2.84 -19.53 -11.14
N TRP A 343 -3.92 -20.34 -11.11
CA TRP A 343 -3.83 -21.78 -10.96
C TRP A 343 -3.10 -22.47 -12.14
N GLU A 344 -3.40 -22.10 -13.38
CA GLU A 344 -2.71 -22.63 -14.55
C GLU A 344 -1.22 -22.28 -14.55
N ARG A 345 -0.87 -21.07 -14.09
CA ARG A 345 0.52 -20.63 -13.93
C ARG A 345 1.22 -21.42 -12.84
N PHE A 346 0.55 -21.58 -11.70
CA PHE A 346 1.05 -22.36 -10.56
C PHE A 346 1.33 -23.82 -10.94
N SER A 347 0.37 -24.48 -11.58
CA SER A 347 0.50 -25.89 -12.01
C SER A 347 1.65 -26.11 -13.01
N GLN A 348 2.00 -25.08 -13.79
CA GLN A 348 3.12 -25.16 -14.73
C GLN A 348 4.49 -24.94 -14.06
N GLU A 349 4.56 -24.11 -13.02
CA GLU A 349 5.81 -23.73 -12.34
C GLU A 349 6.13 -24.65 -11.16
N TYR A 350 5.12 -25.01 -10.38
CA TYR A 350 5.21 -25.89 -9.22
C TYR A 350 4.53 -27.22 -9.52
N GLY A 351 5.21 -28.33 -9.27
CA GLY A 351 4.58 -29.65 -9.38
C GLY A 351 3.55 -29.89 -8.26
N GLU A 352 2.73 -30.94 -8.42
CA GLU A 352 1.64 -31.30 -7.48
C GLU A 352 2.06 -31.56 -6.02
N ASN A 353 3.35 -31.59 -5.72
CA ASN A 353 3.87 -31.96 -4.38
C ASN A 353 4.56 -30.81 -3.63
N SER A 354 4.49 -29.56 -4.12
CA SER A 354 5.20 -28.43 -3.49
C SER A 354 4.50 -27.91 -2.24
N PHE A 355 3.18 -28.01 -2.18
CA PHE A 355 2.35 -27.55 -1.06
C PHE A 355 1.33 -28.62 -0.70
N SER A 356 0.92 -28.66 0.58
CA SER A 356 -0.13 -29.60 1.01
C SER A 356 -1.50 -29.15 0.56
N GLN A 357 -1.70 -27.84 0.53
CA GLN A 357 -2.97 -27.22 0.20
C GLN A 357 -2.73 -25.85 -0.42
N VAL A 358 -3.47 -25.51 -1.46
CA VAL A 358 -3.45 -24.19 -2.09
C VAL A 358 -4.85 -23.61 -2.03
N ILE A 359 -4.95 -22.39 -1.48
CA ILE A 359 -6.19 -21.62 -1.44
C ILE A 359 -6.05 -20.47 -2.42
N ILE A 360 -6.85 -20.48 -3.47
CA ILE A 360 -6.89 -19.38 -4.45
C ILE A 360 -7.94 -18.38 -3.99
N ILE A 361 -7.52 -17.13 -3.90
CA ILE A 361 -8.35 -16.03 -3.50
C ILE A 361 -8.58 -15.14 -4.72
N ASP A 362 -9.83 -15.03 -5.12
CA ASP A 362 -10.33 -14.13 -6.15
C ASP A 362 -11.30 -13.10 -5.53
N ASP A 363 -11.93 -12.28 -6.36
CA ASP A 363 -12.83 -11.20 -5.91
C ASP A 363 -14.14 -11.69 -5.28
N GLU A 364 -14.55 -12.93 -5.53
CA GLU A 364 -15.84 -13.48 -5.07
C GLU A 364 -15.65 -14.63 -4.09
N THR A 365 -14.57 -15.41 -4.20
CA THR A 365 -14.45 -16.69 -3.51
C THR A 365 -13.02 -17.03 -3.10
N ALA A 366 -12.91 -17.84 -2.05
CA ALA A 366 -11.70 -18.60 -1.74
C ALA A 366 -11.90 -20.05 -2.18
N LYS A 367 -11.18 -20.49 -3.22
CA LYS A 367 -11.23 -21.86 -3.75
C LYS A 367 -10.07 -22.69 -3.23
N THR A 368 -10.37 -23.81 -2.64
CA THR A 368 -9.38 -24.71 -2.04
C THR A 368 -9.04 -25.85 -3.00
N TYR A 369 -7.76 -26.08 -3.18
CA TYR A 369 -7.22 -27.22 -3.91
C TYR A 369 -6.30 -28.02 -2.98
N ASN A 370 -6.65 -29.29 -2.74
CA ASN A 370 -5.80 -30.23 -2.00
C ASN A 370 -4.93 -30.95 -3.05
N LEU A 371 -3.64 -30.80 -2.93
CA LEU A 371 -2.65 -31.36 -3.86
C LEU A 371 -2.11 -32.72 -3.41
#